data_7817346a5565b031ce9e69c981119887
#
_entry.id   7817346a5565b031ce9e69c981119887
#
_cell.length_a   1.000
_cell.length_b   1.000
_cell.length_c   1.000
_cell.angle_alpha   90.00
_cell.angle_beta   90.00
_cell.angle_gamma   90.00
#
_symmetry.space_group_name_H-M   'P 1'
#
loop_
_entity.id
_entity.type
_entity.pdbx_description
1 polymer ?
#
loop_
_entity_poly.entity_id
_entity_poly.type
_entity_poly.pdbx_seq_one_letter_code
_entity_poly.pdbx_strand_id
1 'polypeptide(L)'
;LTKGRHALKFGVLFNRFQQAASNITGAYNGEIAFPDVASFLQGNTSNIQATVAGPISGRFFNFNTVGLYAQDDIRATSRLNLNLGLRYEFFTQPHELNGFDYSLLHITDSATTQGPVIRNASLRNFSPRIGFAYDLTGKGTMSIRGGFGLYYDVGNIGTAITQQGFAIPPINQGSSVAGASITTFPLNFGTPSGSGSGPNTLIHSLDYNSGQPHMLQYNL
;
A
#
# COMPACT_ATOMS: atom_id res chain seq x y z
N LEU A 1 -14.68 -2.32 -31.84
CA LEU A 1 -15.57 -3.00 -32.79
C LEU A 1 -16.96 -2.38 -32.72
N THR A 2 -17.46 -1.85 -33.84
CA THR A 2 -18.81 -1.29 -33.91
C THR A 2 -19.71 -2.18 -34.76
N LYS A 3 -20.87 -2.55 -34.23
CA LYS A 3 -21.86 -3.36 -34.91
C LYS A 3 -23.28 -2.93 -34.50
N GLY A 4 -24.04 -2.35 -35.44
CA GLY A 4 -25.40 -1.87 -35.18
C GLY A 4 -25.44 -0.80 -34.10
N ARG A 5 -26.08 -1.11 -32.96
CA ARG A 5 -26.23 -0.20 -31.81
C ARG A 5 -25.11 -0.33 -30.76
N HIS A 6 -24.16 -1.21 -30.98
CA HIS A 6 -23.11 -1.58 -30.05
C HIS A 6 -21.75 -1.01 -30.48
N ALA A 7 -20.99 -0.48 -29.54
CA ALA A 7 -19.60 -0.09 -29.72
C ALA A 7 -18.75 -0.76 -28.65
N LEU A 8 -18.24 -1.95 -28.99
CA LEU A 8 -17.47 -2.80 -28.08
C LEU A 8 -16.02 -2.36 -28.03
N LYS A 9 -15.47 -2.30 -26.80
CA LYS A 9 -14.06 -2.03 -26.50
C LYS A 9 -13.54 -3.12 -25.58
N PHE A 10 -12.36 -3.61 -25.87
CA PHE A 10 -11.66 -4.60 -25.06
C PHE A 10 -10.23 -4.15 -24.87
N GLY A 11 -9.65 -4.53 -23.77
CA GLY A 11 -8.24 -4.26 -23.55
C GLY A 11 -7.64 -5.10 -22.45
N VAL A 12 -6.32 -5.15 -22.48
CA VAL A 12 -5.46 -5.81 -21.49
C VAL A 12 -4.49 -4.77 -20.97
N LEU A 13 -4.30 -4.75 -19.67
CA LEU A 13 -3.27 -3.97 -18.98
C LEU A 13 -2.30 -4.92 -18.32
N PHE A 14 -1.02 -4.69 -18.56
CA PHE A 14 0.06 -5.37 -17.85
C PHE A 14 1.10 -4.33 -17.43
N ASN A 15 1.34 -4.22 -16.13
CA ASN A 15 2.42 -3.38 -15.62
C ASN A 15 3.34 -4.25 -14.76
N ARG A 16 4.63 -4.09 -14.96
CA ARG A 16 5.67 -4.62 -14.08
C ARG A 16 6.23 -3.47 -13.24
N PHE A 17 6.15 -3.61 -11.94
CA PHE A 17 6.72 -2.68 -10.99
C PHE A 17 8.03 -3.22 -10.44
N GLN A 18 9.04 -2.37 -10.44
CA GLN A 18 10.30 -2.57 -9.77
C GLN A 18 10.46 -1.39 -8.82
N GLN A 19 10.35 -1.64 -7.55
CA GLN A 19 10.38 -0.60 -6.53
C GLN A 19 11.60 -0.76 -5.64
N ALA A 20 12.46 0.25 -5.64
CA ALA A 20 13.48 0.41 -4.62
C ALA A 20 12.87 1.21 -3.46
N ALA A 21 12.85 0.61 -2.29
CA ALA A 21 12.46 1.27 -1.05
C ALA A 21 13.66 1.36 -0.12
N SER A 22 13.99 2.56 0.35
CA SER A 22 15.01 2.75 1.36
C SER A 22 14.42 3.44 2.56
N ASN A 23 14.88 3.06 3.74
CA ASN A 23 14.49 3.72 4.97
C ASN A 23 15.29 5.02 5.12
N ILE A 24 14.65 6.15 4.81
CA ILE A 24 15.26 7.49 4.90
C ILE A 24 14.57 8.34 5.98
N THR A 25 13.68 7.78 6.78
CA THR A 25 13.03 8.57 7.83
C THR A 25 13.97 8.86 8.97
N GLY A 26 13.98 10.12 9.45
CA GLY A 26 14.90 10.62 10.45
C GLY A 26 14.96 9.76 11.72
N ALA A 27 13.81 9.25 12.16
CA ALA A 27 13.71 8.40 13.36
C ALA A 27 14.58 7.14 13.30
N TYR A 28 14.79 6.57 12.10
CA TYR A 28 15.57 5.33 11.95
C TYR A 28 17.03 5.58 11.56
N ASN A 29 17.33 6.75 11.02
CA ASN A 29 18.72 7.19 10.79
C ASN A 29 19.36 7.81 12.02
N GLY A 30 18.62 7.88 13.10
CA GLY A 30 18.99 8.49 14.38
C GLY A 30 18.26 9.82 14.58
N GLU A 31 17.32 9.82 15.49
CA GLU A 31 16.60 11.01 15.94
C GLU A 31 16.76 11.16 17.45
N ILE A 32 17.14 12.35 17.89
CA ILE A 32 17.21 12.71 19.29
C ILE A 32 16.25 13.86 19.53
N ALA A 33 15.22 13.62 20.33
CA ALA A 33 14.23 14.62 20.70
C ALA A 33 14.49 15.19 22.10
N PHE A 34 14.30 16.49 22.24
CA PHE A 34 14.42 17.20 23.51
C PHE A 34 13.10 17.89 23.84
N PRO A 35 12.65 17.91 25.11
CA PRO A 35 11.40 18.53 25.47
C PRO A 35 11.44 20.07 25.38
N ASP A 36 12.63 20.65 25.60
CA ASP A 36 12.86 22.10 25.58
C ASP A 36 14.36 22.44 25.36
N VAL A 37 14.65 23.73 25.18
CA VAL A 37 16.01 24.23 24.93
C VAL A 37 16.93 24.02 26.13
N ALA A 38 16.44 24.11 27.35
CA ALA A 38 17.26 23.89 28.55
C ALA A 38 17.72 22.43 28.64
N SER A 39 16.81 21.51 28.35
CA SER A 39 17.11 20.07 28.27
C SER A 39 18.09 19.76 27.15
N PHE A 40 17.97 20.43 25.98
CA PHE A 40 18.96 20.33 24.90
C PHE A 40 20.37 20.74 25.37
N LEU A 41 20.50 21.88 26.04
CA LEU A 41 21.78 22.38 26.55
C LEU A 41 22.37 21.47 27.63
N GLN A 42 21.55 20.75 28.37
CA GLN A 42 21.95 19.81 29.42
C GLN A 42 22.15 18.38 28.89
N GLY A 43 21.81 18.10 27.64
CA GLY A 43 21.86 16.75 27.06
C GLY A 43 20.79 15.80 27.58
N ASN A 44 19.69 16.31 28.12
CA ASN A 44 18.58 15.54 28.66
C ASN A 44 17.53 15.32 27.57
N THR A 45 17.46 14.12 27.01
CA THR A 45 16.54 13.81 25.90
C THR A 45 15.17 13.37 26.41
N SER A 46 14.13 13.66 25.64
CA SER A 46 12.83 13.04 25.85
C SER A 46 12.77 11.64 25.19
N ASN A 47 13.40 11.49 24.05
CA ASN A 47 13.43 10.24 23.32
C ASN A 47 14.63 10.18 22.36
N ILE A 48 15.20 8.99 22.21
CA ILE A 48 16.20 8.68 21.19
C ILE A 48 15.70 7.49 20.39
N GLN A 49 15.66 7.63 19.07
CA GLN A 49 15.26 6.55 18.15
C GLN A 49 16.39 6.30 17.14
N ALA A 50 16.69 5.05 16.89
CA ALA A 50 17.64 4.65 15.86
C ALA A 50 17.40 3.21 15.42
N THR A 51 17.90 2.86 14.23
CA THR A 51 18.07 1.45 13.86
C THR A 51 19.36 0.91 14.48
N VAL A 52 19.26 -0.31 14.98
CA VAL A 52 20.38 -0.98 15.60
C VAL A 52 21.34 -1.56 14.56
N ALA A 53 22.60 -1.76 14.94
CA ALA A 53 23.69 -2.15 14.07
C ALA A 53 23.38 -3.34 13.15
N GLY A 54 23.74 -3.19 11.87
CA GLY A 54 23.50 -4.17 10.82
C GLY A 54 22.27 -3.92 9.92
N PRO A 55 21.66 -2.71 9.92
CA PRO A 55 20.46 -2.48 9.15
C PRO A 55 20.73 -2.58 7.64
N ILE A 56 19.87 -3.28 6.96
CA ILE A 56 19.81 -3.25 5.51
C ILE A 56 18.78 -2.18 5.13
N SER A 57 19.27 -1.02 4.66
CA SER A 57 18.40 0.12 4.36
C SER A 57 17.62 -0.02 3.06
N GLY A 58 18.14 -0.80 2.10
CA GLY A 58 17.51 -0.96 0.78
C GLY A 58 16.70 -2.24 0.66
N ARG A 59 15.50 -2.12 0.05
CA ARG A 59 14.65 -3.23 -0.37
C ARG A 59 14.31 -3.05 -1.82
N PHE A 60 14.30 -4.15 -2.56
CA PHE A 60 14.02 -4.14 -3.99
C PHE A 60 12.86 -5.10 -4.28
N PHE A 61 11.69 -4.56 -4.49
CA PHE A 61 10.48 -5.33 -4.73
C PHE A 61 10.13 -5.40 -6.20
N ASN A 62 9.69 -6.59 -6.63
CA ASN A 62 9.05 -6.80 -7.92
C ASN A 62 7.62 -7.29 -7.73
N PHE A 63 6.71 -6.75 -8.50
CA PHE A 63 5.35 -7.26 -8.64
C PHE A 63 4.75 -6.81 -9.97
N ASN A 64 3.69 -7.48 -10.40
CA ASN A 64 2.99 -7.16 -11.62
C ASN A 64 1.53 -6.86 -11.31
N THR A 65 0.93 -5.95 -12.08
CA THR A 65 -0.52 -5.79 -12.12
C THR A 65 -1.03 -6.23 -13.48
N VAL A 66 -2.13 -6.97 -13.48
CA VAL A 66 -2.80 -7.47 -14.67
C VAL A 66 -4.23 -6.99 -14.64
N GLY A 67 -4.70 -6.43 -15.74
CA GLY A 67 -6.06 -5.97 -15.90
C GLY A 67 -6.64 -6.41 -17.25
N LEU A 68 -7.87 -6.87 -17.24
CA LEU A 68 -8.66 -7.17 -18.42
C LEU A 68 -9.92 -6.32 -18.36
N TYR A 69 -10.37 -5.77 -19.47
CA TYR A 69 -11.65 -5.08 -19.52
C TYR A 69 -12.40 -5.33 -20.79
N ALA A 70 -13.73 -5.29 -20.65
CA ALA A 70 -14.67 -5.23 -21.74
C ALA A 70 -15.70 -4.14 -21.45
N GLN A 71 -16.04 -3.37 -22.47
CA GLN A 71 -17.01 -2.28 -22.39
C GLN A 71 -17.87 -2.27 -23.64
N ASP A 72 -19.16 -1.97 -23.46
CA ASP A 72 -20.12 -1.77 -24.54
C ASP A 72 -20.83 -0.43 -24.36
N ASP A 73 -20.72 0.42 -25.36
CA ASP A 73 -21.47 1.65 -25.47
C ASP A 73 -22.67 1.36 -26.38
N ILE A 74 -23.87 1.29 -25.81
CA ILE A 74 -25.08 0.83 -26.47
C ILE A 74 -26.03 2.01 -26.75
N ARG A 75 -26.42 2.23 -28.00
CA ARG A 75 -27.56 3.09 -28.34
C ARG A 75 -28.85 2.29 -28.20
N ALA A 76 -29.35 2.16 -26.95
CA ALA A 76 -30.53 1.32 -26.68
C ALA A 76 -31.77 1.82 -27.42
N THR A 77 -31.96 3.16 -27.47
CA THR A 77 -33.00 3.82 -28.26
C THR A 77 -32.45 5.09 -28.89
N SER A 78 -33.29 5.83 -29.65
CA SER A 78 -32.92 7.17 -30.13
C SER A 78 -32.66 8.19 -29.01
N ARG A 79 -33.12 7.92 -27.78
CA ARG A 79 -33.00 8.80 -26.60
C ARG A 79 -32.19 8.23 -25.47
N LEU A 80 -31.87 6.92 -25.47
CA LEU A 80 -31.22 6.24 -24.39
C LEU A 80 -29.91 5.64 -24.85
N ASN A 81 -28.80 6.10 -24.25
CA ASN A 81 -27.49 5.48 -24.33
C ASN A 81 -27.16 4.79 -23.01
N LEU A 82 -26.65 3.59 -23.10
CA LEU A 82 -26.14 2.80 -21.97
C LEU A 82 -24.64 2.56 -22.14
N ASN A 83 -23.92 2.61 -21.05
CA ASN A 83 -22.52 2.22 -20.99
C ASN A 83 -22.40 1.08 -19.99
N LEU A 84 -22.01 -0.09 -20.45
CA LEU A 84 -21.83 -1.28 -19.64
C LEU A 84 -20.38 -1.70 -19.69
N GLY A 85 -19.73 -1.89 -18.56
CA GLY A 85 -18.35 -2.29 -18.50
C GLY A 85 -18.09 -3.31 -17.39
N LEU A 86 -17.13 -4.15 -17.64
CA LEU A 86 -16.55 -5.04 -16.63
C LEU A 86 -15.04 -4.97 -16.73
N ARG A 87 -14.38 -4.76 -15.60
CA ARG A 87 -12.92 -4.82 -15.49
C ARG A 87 -12.57 -5.86 -14.43
N TYR A 88 -11.55 -6.65 -14.71
CA TYR A 88 -10.97 -7.59 -13.78
C TYR A 88 -9.50 -7.25 -13.59
N GLU A 89 -9.05 -7.07 -12.35
CA GLU A 89 -7.68 -6.68 -12.04
C GLU A 89 -7.17 -7.43 -10.83
N PHE A 90 -5.89 -7.76 -10.88
CA PHE A 90 -5.18 -8.29 -9.73
C PHE A 90 -3.71 -7.88 -9.78
N PHE A 91 -3.01 -8.03 -8.66
CA PHE A 91 -1.55 -7.94 -8.60
C PHE A 91 -0.96 -9.26 -8.14
N THR A 92 0.26 -9.53 -8.57
CA THR A 92 1.05 -10.64 -8.03
C THR A 92 1.61 -10.25 -6.68
N GLN A 93 1.86 -11.23 -5.81
CA GLN A 93 2.53 -10.94 -4.54
C GLN A 93 3.83 -10.18 -4.79
N PRO A 94 4.05 -9.06 -4.06
CA PRO A 94 5.35 -8.41 -4.08
C PRO A 94 6.40 -9.35 -3.53
N HIS A 95 7.51 -9.43 -4.23
CA HIS A 95 8.66 -10.25 -3.86
C HIS A 95 9.90 -9.38 -3.75
N GLU A 96 10.62 -9.51 -2.65
CA GLU A 96 11.89 -8.80 -2.42
C GLU A 96 13.04 -9.65 -2.97
N LEU A 97 13.87 -9.04 -3.82
CA LEU A 97 14.83 -9.75 -4.67
C LEU A 97 16.00 -10.38 -3.92
N ASN A 98 16.32 -9.89 -2.73
CA ASN A 98 17.45 -10.36 -1.91
C ASN A 98 17.01 -11.31 -0.79
N GLY A 99 15.72 -11.69 -0.75
CA GLY A 99 15.18 -12.55 0.29
C GLY A 99 14.96 -11.85 1.64
N PHE A 100 14.85 -10.52 1.63
CA PHE A 100 14.58 -9.71 2.82
C PHE A 100 13.08 -9.50 3.05
N ASP A 101 12.27 -10.42 2.57
CA ASP A 101 10.83 -10.49 2.80
C ASP A 101 10.56 -11.09 4.17
N TYR A 102 10.00 -10.31 5.06
CA TYR A 102 9.56 -10.76 6.38
C TYR A 102 8.23 -10.11 6.72
N SER A 103 7.36 -10.82 7.41
CA SER A 103 6.06 -10.32 7.84
C SER A 103 5.60 -10.98 9.13
N LEU A 104 4.68 -10.32 9.85
CA LEU A 104 3.87 -10.97 10.87
C LEU A 104 2.66 -11.60 10.18
N LEU A 105 2.50 -12.91 10.25
CA LEU A 105 1.34 -13.60 9.68
C LEU A 105 0.07 -13.31 10.50
N HIS A 106 0.25 -13.13 11.81
CA HIS A 106 -0.77 -12.69 12.76
C HIS A 106 -0.18 -11.62 13.67
N ILE A 107 -1.01 -10.68 14.12
CA ILE A 107 -0.58 -9.61 15.01
C ILE A 107 -0.08 -10.12 16.38
N THR A 108 -0.44 -11.34 16.73
CA THR A 108 -0.05 -12.01 17.99
C THR A 108 1.25 -12.80 17.86
N ASP A 109 1.86 -12.84 16.67
CA ASP A 109 3.08 -13.61 16.46
C ASP A 109 4.23 -12.97 17.26
N SER A 110 5.01 -13.79 17.92
CA SER A 110 6.17 -13.36 18.71
C SER A 110 7.42 -13.06 17.86
N ALA A 111 7.40 -13.48 16.59
CA ALA A 111 8.49 -13.29 15.65
C ALA A 111 7.93 -13.13 14.21
N THR A 112 8.71 -12.47 13.37
CA THR A 112 8.41 -12.39 11.94
C THR A 112 8.74 -13.70 11.23
N THR A 113 8.01 -13.98 10.18
CA THR A 113 8.24 -15.13 9.29
C THR A 113 8.80 -14.65 7.97
N GLN A 114 9.84 -15.32 7.45
CA GLN A 114 10.35 -15.05 6.12
C GLN A 114 9.34 -15.48 5.08
N GLY A 115 9.04 -14.59 4.14
CA GLY A 115 8.08 -14.80 3.08
C GLY A 115 7.44 -13.50 2.63
N PRO A 116 6.46 -13.54 1.74
CA PRO A 116 5.84 -12.35 1.18
C PRO A 116 5.31 -11.39 2.25
N VAL A 117 5.47 -10.09 2.02
CA VAL A 117 5.07 -9.05 2.98
C VAL A 117 3.56 -8.92 3.15
N ILE A 118 2.80 -9.41 2.19
CA ILE A 118 1.33 -9.42 2.21
C ILE A 118 0.84 -10.64 1.41
N ARG A 119 -0.20 -11.28 1.90
CA ARG A 119 -0.92 -12.29 1.13
C ARG A 119 -1.63 -11.60 -0.04
N ASN A 120 -1.58 -12.19 -1.24
CA ASN A 120 -2.46 -11.72 -2.30
C ASN A 120 -3.92 -12.00 -1.91
N ALA A 121 -4.58 -10.96 -1.41
CA ALA A 121 -5.85 -11.10 -0.69
C ALA A 121 -7.01 -11.49 -1.60
N SER A 122 -6.97 -11.16 -2.90
CA SER A 122 -8.10 -11.43 -3.76
C SER A 122 -7.74 -11.53 -5.25
N LEU A 123 -8.10 -12.66 -5.85
CA LEU A 123 -8.21 -12.81 -7.30
C LEU A 123 -9.64 -12.58 -7.80
N ARG A 124 -10.52 -11.97 -6.99
CA ARG A 124 -11.94 -11.75 -7.29
C ARG A 124 -12.29 -10.29 -7.53
N ASN A 125 -11.32 -9.49 -7.97
CA ASN A 125 -11.48 -8.05 -8.15
C ASN A 125 -12.22 -7.76 -9.47
N PHE A 126 -13.51 -8.02 -9.50
CA PHE A 126 -14.38 -7.69 -10.61
C PHE A 126 -15.02 -6.32 -10.40
N SER A 127 -14.79 -5.40 -11.31
CA SER A 127 -15.21 -4.00 -11.28
C SER A 127 -16.30 -3.73 -12.31
N PRO A 128 -17.58 -3.98 -12.01
CA PRO A 128 -18.68 -3.62 -12.89
C PRO A 128 -18.84 -2.11 -12.94
N ARG A 129 -19.22 -1.60 -14.10
CA ARG A 129 -19.53 -0.20 -14.37
C ARG A 129 -20.77 -0.11 -15.22
N ILE A 130 -21.70 0.70 -14.79
CA ILE A 130 -22.97 0.93 -15.49
C ILE A 130 -23.18 2.42 -15.57
N GLY A 131 -23.49 2.92 -16.75
CA GLY A 131 -23.85 4.31 -16.96
C GLY A 131 -25.01 4.43 -17.92
N PHE A 132 -25.76 5.51 -17.81
CA PHE A 132 -26.81 5.85 -18.74
C PHE A 132 -26.86 7.34 -19.03
N ALA A 133 -27.36 7.68 -20.21
CA ALA A 133 -27.74 9.04 -20.59
C ALA A 133 -29.08 8.99 -21.33
N TYR A 134 -30.05 9.71 -20.78
CA TYR A 134 -31.41 9.77 -21.36
C TYR A 134 -31.77 11.19 -21.77
N ASP A 135 -32.10 11.37 -23.05
CA ASP A 135 -32.61 12.64 -23.60
C ASP A 135 -34.09 12.77 -23.30
N LEU A 136 -34.44 13.66 -22.38
CA LEU A 136 -35.79 13.92 -21.92
C LEU A 136 -36.68 14.49 -23.03
N THR A 137 -36.14 15.37 -23.83
CA THR A 137 -36.90 16.13 -24.83
C THR A 137 -36.91 15.44 -26.21
N GLY A 138 -35.99 14.53 -26.45
CA GLY A 138 -35.74 13.93 -27.74
C GLY A 138 -35.11 14.89 -28.76
N LYS A 139 -34.76 16.11 -28.34
CA LYS A 139 -34.11 17.16 -29.14
C LYS A 139 -32.68 17.42 -28.75
N GLY A 140 -32.12 16.71 -27.76
CA GLY A 140 -30.78 16.89 -27.23
C GLY A 140 -30.61 18.14 -26.36
N THR A 141 -31.69 18.82 -25.95
CA THR A 141 -31.65 20.05 -25.19
C THR A 141 -31.62 19.82 -23.68
N MET A 142 -32.06 18.65 -23.20
CA MET A 142 -32.06 18.29 -21.78
C MET A 142 -31.82 16.80 -21.64
N SER A 143 -30.87 16.43 -20.78
CA SER A 143 -30.54 15.02 -20.51
C SER A 143 -30.37 14.75 -19.02
N ILE A 144 -30.80 13.56 -18.58
CA ILE A 144 -30.45 12.98 -17.28
C ILE A 144 -29.37 11.95 -17.51
N ARG A 145 -28.35 11.97 -16.66
CA ARG A 145 -27.24 11.03 -16.72
C ARG A 145 -26.98 10.47 -15.35
N GLY A 146 -26.63 9.20 -15.28
CA GLY A 146 -26.25 8.59 -14.04
C GLY A 146 -25.28 7.44 -14.26
N GLY A 147 -24.61 7.07 -13.21
CA GLY A 147 -23.65 5.98 -13.26
C GLY A 147 -23.38 5.34 -11.92
N PHE A 148 -22.92 4.11 -11.98
CA PHE A 148 -22.46 3.31 -10.87
C PHE A 148 -21.18 2.57 -11.27
N GLY A 149 -20.22 2.49 -10.36
CA GLY A 149 -19.01 1.72 -10.57
C GLY A 149 -18.40 1.21 -9.26
N LEU A 150 -17.86 0.01 -9.34
CA LEU A 150 -16.98 -0.57 -8.32
C LEU A 150 -15.54 -0.47 -8.82
N TYR A 151 -14.63 -0.01 -7.96
CA TYR A 151 -13.22 0.18 -8.27
C TYR A 151 -12.37 -0.48 -7.20
N TYR A 152 -11.36 -1.25 -7.60
CA TYR A 152 -10.35 -1.79 -6.70
C TYR A 152 -9.05 -1.00 -6.82
N ASP A 153 -8.43 -0.71 -5.69
CA ASP A 153 -7.12 -0.05 -5.64
C ASP A 153 -6.01 -1.09 -5.78
N VAL A 154 -5.71 -1.48 -6.99
CA VAL A 154 -4.70 -2.49 -7.30
C VAL A 154 -3.29 -1.89 -7.41
N GLY A 155 -3.19 -0.57 -7.57
CA GLY A 155 -1.92 0.13 -7.85
C GLY A 155 -1.18 0.64 -6.61
N ASN A 156 -1.84 0.82 -5.48
CA ASN A 156 -1.29 1.54 -4.32
C ASN A 156 -0.47 0.66 -3.36
N ILE A 157 -0.25 -0.58 -3.72
CA ILE A 157 0.54 -1.52 -2.90
C ILE A 157 1.99 -1.06 -2.70
N GLY A 158 2.54 -0.25 -3.63
CA GLY A 158 3.87 0.31 -3.52
C GLY A 158 4.07 1.17 -2.27
N THR A 159 3.08 2.00 -1.91
CA THR A 159 3.12 2.78 -0.66
C THR A 159 3.10 1.88 0.57
N ALA A 160 2.28 0.83 0.54
CA ALA A 160 2.21 -0.14 1.62
C ALA A 160 3.53 -0.89 1.82
N ILE A 161 4.19 -1.31 0.73
CA ILE A 161 5.49 -1.98 0.76
C ILE A 161 6.58 -1.08 1.34
N THR A 162 6.55 0.22 1.05
CA THR A 162 7.53 1.17 1.57
C THR A 162 7.53 1.19 3.10
N GLN A 163 6.37 1.07 3.73
CA GLN A 163 6.25 1.00 5.19
C GLN A 163 6.93 -0.24 5.79
N GLN A 164 6.96 -1.34 5.07
CA GLN A 164 7.62 -2.58 5.49
C GLN A 164 9.16 -2.45 5.57
N GLY A 165 9.73 -1.45 4.89
CA GLY A 165 11.18 -1.23 4.92
C GLY A 165 11.71 -0.68 6.23
N PHE A 166 10.86 -0.22 7.16
CA PHE A 166 11.30 0.58 8.29
C PHE A 166 11.82 -0.23 9.48
N ALA A 167 11.05 -1.17 9.99
CA ALA A 167 11.45 -1.95 11.14
C ALA A 167 10.86 -3.35 11.07
N ILE A 168 11.55 -4.25 10.39
CA ILE A 168 11.16 -5.64 10.24
C ILE A 168 12.33 -6.55 10.68
N PRO A 169 12.26 -7.14 11.88
CA PRO A 169 13.23 -8.15 12.30
C PRO A 169 13.22 -9.38 11.39
N PRO A 170 14.35 -10.06 11.18
CA PRO A 170 15.68 -9.77 11.71
C PRO A 170 16.47 -8.73 10.89
N ILE A 171 15.91 -8.20 9.82
CA ILE A 171 16.63 -7.38 8.85
C ILE A 171 16.88 -5.98 9.37
N ASN A 172 15.83 -5.31 9.88
CA ASN A 172 15.93 -4.00 10.51
C ASN A 172 15.24 -4.05 11.87
N GLN A 173 15.91 -3.50 12.86
CA GLN A 173 15.34 -3.32 14.19
C GLN A 173 15.43 -1.86 14.57
N GLY A 174 14.27 -1.25 14.80
CA GLY A 174 14.19 0.05 15.43
C GLY A 174 14.29 -0.09 16.94
N SER A 175 14.97 0.81 17.58
CA SER A 175 15.00 0.93 19.04
C SER A 175 14.66 2.35 19.46
N SER A 176 13.95 2.47 20.57
CA SER A 176 13.57 3.74 21.17
C SER A 176 13.90 3.72 22.66
N VAL A 177 14.59 4.74 23.11
CA VAL A 177 14.96 4.91 24.53
C VAL A 177 14.44 6.27 24.99
N ALA A 178 13.56 6.27 26.00
CA ALA A 178 13.03 7.49 26.60
C ALA A 178 13.91 7.95 27.77
N GLY A 179 14.08 9.28 27.89
CA GLY A 179 14.71 9.91 29.03
C GLY A 179 16.22 9.62 29.20
N ALA A 180 16.91 9.20 28.13
CA ALA A 180 18.34 8.97 28.18
C ALA A 180 19.13 10.29 28.16
N SER A 181 20.28 10.32 28.86
CA SER A 181 21.24 11.43 28.74
C SER A 181 22.24 11.15 27.64
N ILE A 182 22.44 12.12 26.73
CA ILE A 182 23.46 12.03 25.67
C ILE A 182 24.86 12.41 26.10
N THR A 183 25.06 12.61 27.38
CA THR A 183 26.40 12.91 27.94
C THR A 183 27.33 11.69 27.99
N THR A 184 26.78 10.48 27.77
CA THR A 184 27.53 9.23 27.73
C THR A 184 27.43 8.57 26.35
N PHE A 185 28.59 8.39 25.70
CA PHE A 185 28.69 7.65 24.45
C PHE A 185 29.60 6.43 24.60
N PRO A 186 29.33 5.30 23.89
CA PRO A 186 28.22 5.09 22.96
C PRO A 186 26.88 4.93 23.68
N LEU A 187 25.82 5.41 23.03
CA LEU A 187 24.45 5.21 23.50
C LEU A 187 24.12 3.71 23.54
N ASN A 188 23.69 3.23 24.69
CA ASN A 188 23.30 1.84 24.83
C ASN A 188 21.80 1.68 24.53
N PHE A 189 21.47 1.20 23.35
CA PHE A 189 20.10 0.86 22.96
C PHE A 189 19.64 -0.52 23.44
N GLY A 190 20.46 -1.19 24.26
CA GLY A 190 20.24 -2.59 24.61
C GLY A 190 20.69 -3.53 23.47
N THR A 191 20.83 -4.80 23.78
CA THR A 191 21.07 -5.83 22.76
C THR A 191 19.75 -6.10 22.02
N PRO A 192 19.71 -5.92 20.69
CA PRO A 192 18.53 -6.32 19.93
C PRO A 192 18.35 -7.82 20.12
N SER A 193 17.25 -8.25 20.69
CA SER A 193 16.90 -9.66 20.63
C SER A 193 16.48 -9.95 19.19
N GLY A 194 17.14 -10.90 18.54
CA GLY A 194 16.98 -11.22 17.13
C GLY A 194 15.59 -11.69 16.69
N SER A 195 14.64 -11.70 17.60
CA SER A 195 13.23 -12.06 17.37
C SER A 195 12.24 -10.90 17.50
N GLY A 196 12.71 -9.67 17.70
CA GLY A 196 11.81 -8.53 17.87
C GLY A 196 11.09 -8.46 19.22
N SER A 197 11.48 -9.25 20.18
CA SER A 197 10.80 -9.39 21.48
C SER A 197 11.45 -8.60 22.62
N GLY A 198 11.98 -7.41 22.37
CA GLY A 198 12.43 -6.50 23.41
C GLY A 198 11.37 -5.47 23.79
N PRO A 199 11.36 -4.94 25.03
CA PRO A 199 10.36 -3.97 25.47
C PRO A 199 10.38 -2.65 24.69
N ASN A 200 11.42 -2.40 23.89
CA ASN A 200 11.60 -1.19 23.08
C ASN A 200 11.73 -1.47 21.58
N THR A 201 11.32 -2.65 21.12
CA THR A 201 11.40 -2.99 19.69
C THR A 201 10.14 -2.52 18.98
N LEU A 202 10.33 -1.65 17.98
CA LEU A 202 9.26 -1.25 17.05
C LEU A 202 9.25 -2.20 15.88
N ILE A 203 8.08 -2.71 15.54
CA ILE A 203 7.83 -3.49 14.32
C ILE A 203 6.79 -2.76 13.50
N HIS A 204 7.16 -2.43 12.26
CA HIS A 204 6.22 -1.92 11.26
C HIS A 204 5.81 -3.07 10.35
N SER A 205 4.60 -3.55 10.50
CA SER A 205 4.05 -4.60 9.66
C SER A 205 2.69 -4.20 9.11
N LEU A 206 2.43 -4.60 7.88
CA LEU A 206 1.07 -4.60 7.33
C LEU A 206 0.31 -5.79 7.92
N ASP A 207 -1.00 -5.66 8.00
CA ASP A 207 -1.85 -6.83 8.20
C ASP A 207 -1.66 -7.77 7.00
N TYR A 208 -1.07 -8.93 7.25
CA TYR A 208 -0.75 -9.92 6.22
C TYR A 208 -1.99 -10.35 5.42
N ASN A 209 -3.15 -10.35 6.07
CA ASN A 209 -4.43 -10.75 5.49
C ASN A 209 -5.31 -9.57 5.05
N SER A 210 -4.75 -8.36 4.94
CA SER A 210 -5.49 -7.18 4.47
C SER A 210 -6.25 -7.48 3.18
N GLY A 211 -7.53 -7.13 3.17
CA GLY A 211 -8.36 -7.20 1.97
C GLY A 211 -7.96 -6.14 0.93
N GLN A 212 -8.32 -6.38 -0.32
CA GLN A 212 -8.09 -5.39 -1.36
C GLN A 212 -9.01 -4.17 -1.14
N PRO A 213 -8.46 -2.95 -0.97
CA PRO A 213 -9.26 -1.75 -0.88
C PRO A 213 -10.13 -1.56 -2.11
N HIS A 214 -11.37 -1.12 -1.91
CA HIS A 214 -12.29 -0.85 -3.00
C HIS A 214 -13.17 0.36 -2.68
N MET A 215 -13.68 0.97 -3.75
CA MET A 215 -14.54 2.14 -3.68
C MET A 215 -15.79 1.92 -4.53
N LEU A 216 -16.95 2.21 -3.98
CA LEU A 216 -18.20 2.33 -4.70
C LEU A 216 -18.42 3.79 -5.07
N GLN A 217 -18.67 4.06 -6.33
CA GLN A 217 -18.96 5.39 -6.83
C GLN A 217 -20.29 5.38 -7.57
N TYR A 218 -21.15 6.34 -7.27
CA TYR A 218 -22.41 6.55 -7.96
C TYR A 218 -22.70 8.05 -8.08
N ASN A 219 -23.38 8.40 -9.16
CA ASN A 219 -23.80 9.77 -9.42
C ASN A 219 -25.11 9.79 -10.22
N LEU A 220 -25.82 10.90 -10.14
CA LEU A 220 -27.01 11.22 -10.91
C LEU A 220 -26.97 12.69 -11.34
#